data_5e54145bd46f1b4440690ffac1eacff4
#
_entry.id   5e54145bd46f1b4440690ffac1eacff4
#
_cell.length_a   1.000
_cell.length_b   1.000
_cell.length_c   1.000
_cell.angle_alpha   90.00
_cell.angle_beta   90.00
_cell.angle_gamma   90.00
#
_symmetry.space_group_name_H-M   'P 1'
#
loop_
_entity.id
_entity.type
_entity.pdbx_description
1 polymer ?
#
loop_
_entity_poly.entity_id
_entity_poly.type
_entity_poly.pdbx_seq_one_letter_code
_entity_poly.pdbx_strand_id
1 'polypeptide(L)'
;LAAVARRHELPHPKEIRWADDMTTRGGACTYSTGVVRISTRLARFPDWVIDYVIVHELCHLEVRGHGDDFWRLVHRYPKSERAIGYLIAKSGEDDPDATDSPRSNR
;
A
#
# COMPACT_ATOMS: atom_id res chain seq x y z
N LEU A 1 1.52 -6.91 11.25
CA LEU A 1 1.47 -6.28 9.92
C LEU A 1 1.22 -7.29 8.80
N ALA A 2 1.68 -8.53 8.97
CA ALA A 2 1.52 -9.53 7.91
C ALA A 2 0.16 -10.24 7.92
N ALA A 3 -0.69 -9.96 8.88
CA ALA A 3 -1.97 -10.64 9.01
C ALA A 3 -2.88 -10.43 7.80
N VAL A 4 -2.79 -9.27 7.16
CA VAL A 4 -3.62 -8.97 6.01
C VAL A 4 -3.28 -9.87 4.82
N ALA A 5 -2.02 -10.26 4.68
CA ALA A 5 -1.61 -11.16 3.60
C ALA A 5 -2.30 -12.52 3.73
N ARG A 6 -2.31 -13.06 4.93
CA ARG A 6 -2.93 -14.37 5.18
C ARG A 6 -4.44 -14.31 5.05
N ARG A 7 -5.05 -13.24 5.59
CA ARG A 7 -6.51 -13.13 5.61
C ARG A 7 -7.10 -13.04 4.21
N HIS A 8 -6.41 -12.39 3.28
CA HIS A 8 -6.95 -12.11 1.96
C HIS A 8 -6.20 -12.82 0.84
N GLU A 9 -5.40 -13.81 1.19
CA GLU A 9 -4.68 -14.64 0.21
C GLU A 9 -3.83 -13.80 -0.73
N LEU A 10 -3.05 -12.91 -0.14
CA LEU A 10 -2.15 -12.03 -0.88
C LEU A 10 -0.73 -12.56 -0.83
N PRO A 11 0.15 -12.09 -1.71
CA PRO A 11 1.55 -12.49 -1.66
C PRO A 11 2.15 -12.22 -0.29
N HIS A 12 2.99 -13.15 0.17
CA HIS A 12 3.60 -13.03 1.49
C HIS A 12 4.97 -12.37 1.38
N PRO A 13 5.21 -11.31 2.16
CA PRO A 13 6.51 -10.67 2.16
C PRO A 13 7.49 -11.44 3.01
N LYS A 14 8.77 -11.23 2.76
CA LYS A 14 9.79 -11.73 3.65
C LYS A 14 9.79 -10.94 4.95
N GLU A 15 9.52 -9.63 4.84
CA GLU A 15 9.47 -8.76 6.00
C GLU A 15 8.62 -7.54 5.68
N ILE A 16 7.88 -7.04 6.67
CA ILE A 16 7.21 -5.75 6.60
C ILE A 16 7.71 -4.93 7.78
N ARG A 17 8.14 -3.69 7.51
CA ARG A 17 8.62 -2.83 8.60
C ARG A 17 8.29 -1.38 8.37
N TRP A 18 8.27 -0.62 9.46
CA TRP A 18 8.12 0.82 9.41
C TRP A 18 9.43 1.46 8.95
N ALA A 19 9.32 2.58 8.26
CA ALA A 19 10.49 3.30 7.78
C ALA A 19 10.31 4.79 8.06
N ASP A 20 11.31 5.38 8.70
CA ASP A 20 11.28 6.79 9.09
C ASP A 20 11.74 7.73 7.99
N ASP A 21 12.43 7.19 7.00
CA ASP A 21 13.09 8.00 5.97
C ASP A 21 12.27 8.20 4.72
N MET A 22 11.01 7.81 4.74
CA MET A 22 10.13 7.96 3.57
C MET A 22 9.34 9.26 3.71
N THR A 23 9.69 10.26 2.90
CA THR A 23 9.09 11.58 3.02
C THR A 23 8.04 11.88 1.95
N THR A 24 8.04 11.16 0.84
CA THR A 24 7.10 11.42 -0.25
C THR A 24 6.15 10.26 -0.53
N ARG A 25 6.57 9.03 -0.24
CA ARG A 25 5.77 7.85 -0.51
C ARG A 25 5.24 7.24 0.77
N GLY A 26 4.09 6.59 0.68
CA GLY A 26 3.51 5.89 1.82
C GLY A 26 4.09 4.51 2.02
N GLY A 27 4.55 3.87 0.96
CA GLY A 27 5.11 2.53 1.04
C GLY A 27 6.07 2.25 -0.09
N ALA A 28 6.83 1.19 0.06
CA ALA A 28 7.77 0.73 -0.95
C ALA A 28 7.95 -0.79 -0.84
N CYS A 29 8.23 -1.41 -1.97
CA CYS A 29 8.46 -2.84 -2.03
C CYS A 29 9.77 -3.08 -2.78
N THR A 30 10.66 -3.88 -2.20
CA THR A 30 11.88 -4.27 -2.86
C THR A 30 11.75 -5.72 -3.33
N TYR A 31 11.66 -5.89 -4.62
CA TYR A 31 11.44 -7.21 -5.24
C TYR A 31 12.50 -8.23 -4.84
N SER A 32 13.76 -7.82 -4.96
CA SER A 32 14.86 -8.76 -4.78
C SER A 32 14.94 -9.32 -3.38
N THR A 33 14.48 -8.57 -2.39
CA THR A 33 14.58 -8.99 -1.00
C THR A 33 13.25 -9.40 -0.41
N GLY A 34 12.13 -9.06 -1.06
CA GLY A 34 10.81 -9.35 -0.50
C GLY A 34 10.45 -8.47 0.69
N VAL A 35 11.15 -7.36 0.88
CA VAL A 35 10.92 -6.46 2.00
C VAL A 35 9.94 -5.35 1.60
N VAL A 36 8.92 -5.16 2.42
CA VAL A 36 7.94 -4.08 2.27
C VAL A 36 8.19 -3.07 3.39
N ARG A 37 8.27 -1.79 3.02
CA ARG A 37 8.45 -0.72 4.00
C ARG A 37 7.25 0.21 3.97
N ILE A 38 6.79 0.62 5.14
CA ILE A 38 5.63 1.51 5.29
C ILE A 38 6.10 2.74 6.04
N SER A 39 5.79 3.91 5.49
CA SER A 39 6.21 5.17 6.10
C SER A 39 5.58 5.35 7.48
N THR A 40 6.39 5.74 8.46
CA THR A 40 5.89 6.04 9.80
C THR A 40 4.91 7.21 9.81
N ARG A 41 4.89 8.01 8.76
CA ARG A 41 3.91 9.10 8.64
C ARG A 41 2.48 8.56 8.62
N LEU A 42 2.30 7.31 8.23
CA LEU A 42 0.97 6.71 8.15
C LEU A 42 0.50 6.12 9.47
N ALA A 43 1.35 6.10 10.49
CA ALA A 43 1.02 5.43 11.76
C ALA A 43 -0.24 5.98 12.42
N ARG A 44 -0.57 7.25 12.17
CA ARG A 44 -1.76 7.88 12.75
C ARG A 44 -3.03 7.69 11.93
N PHE A 45 -2.92 7.05 10.78
CA PHE A 45 -4.09 6.79 9.94
C PHE A 45 -4.85 5.58 10.47
N PRO A 46 -6.13 5.43 10.11
CA PRO A 46 -6.88 4.25 10.53
C PRO A 46 -6.22 2.96 10.05
N ASP A 47 -6.38 1.91 10.84
CA ASP A 47 -5.78 0.61 10.53
C ASP A 47 -6.14 0.11 9.14
N TRP A 48 -7.39 0.30 8.73
CA TRP A 48 -7.82 -0.21 7.42
C TRP A 48 -7.17 0.55 6.27
N VAL A 49 -6.70 1.77 6.50
CA VAL A 49 -5.95 2.53 5.50
C VAL A 49 -4.51 2.02 5.43
N ILE A 50 -3.90 1.80 6.59
CA ILE A 50 -2.54 1.24 6.67
C ILE A 50 -2.54 -0.13 6.00
N ASP A 51 -3.55 -0.95 6.28
CA ASP A 51 -3.67 -2.26 5.66
C ASP A 51 -3.73 -2.16 4.14
N TYR A 52 -4.43 -1.16 3.62
CA TYR A 52 -4.48 -0.97 2.17
C TYR A 52 -3.10 -0.67 1.59
N VAL A 53 -2.32 0.20 2.25
CA VAL A 53 -0.98 0.52 1.76
C VAL A 53 -0.12 -0.73 1.76
N ILE A 54 -0.24 -1.55 2.81
CA ILE A 54 0.45 -2.83 2.86
C ILE A 54 0.02 -3.71 1.69
N VAL A 55 -1.29 -3.83 1.45
CA VAL A 55 -1.84 -4.61 0.34
C VAL A 55 -1.27 -4.15 -0.99
N HIS A 56 -1.23 -2.84 -1.20
CA HIS A 56 -0.69 -2.27 -2.43
C HIS A 56 0.75 -2.75 -2.67
N GLU A 57 1.57 -2.68 -1.64
CA GLU A 57 2.96 -3.09 -1.77
C GLU A 57 3.11 -4.61 -1.89
N LEU A 58 2.30 -5.37 -1.17
CA LEU A 58 2.32 -6.82 -1.30
C LEU A 58 1.99 -7.27 -2.72
N CYS A 59 1.03 -6.60 -3.35
CA CYS A 59 0.65 -6.95 -4.71
C CYS A 59 1.81 -6.73 -5.68
N HIS A 60 2.69 -5.77 -5.41
CA HIS A 60 3.87 -5.55 -6.22
C HIS A 60 4.92 -6.66 -6.08
N LEU A 61 4.81 -7.51 -5.08
CA LEU A 61 5.68 -8.69 -5.01
C LEU A 61 5.37 -9.66 -6.15
N GLU A 62 4.20 -9.58 -6.73
CA GLU A 62 3.78 -10.47 -7.79
C GLU A 62 3.58 -9.75 -9.11
N VAL A 63 3.05 -8.51 -9.08
CA VAL A 63 2.75 -7.75 -10.29
C VAL A 63 3.39 -6.37 -10.18
N ARG A 64 4.34 -6.07 -11.07
CA ARG A 64 5.08 -4.81 -10.99
C ARG A 64 4.29 -3.60 -11.44
N GLY A 65 3.49 -3.76 -12.49
CA GLY A 65 2.73 -2.65 -13.05
C GLY A 65 1.43 -2.40 -12.28
N HIS A 66 0.65 -1.46 -12.79
CA HIS A 66 -0.66 -1.11 -12.22
C HIS A 66 -1.78 -1.41 -13.21
N GLY A 67 -1.66 -2.50 -13.96
CA GLY A 67 -2.69 -2.91 -14.90
C GLY A 67 -3.81 -3.68 -14.24
N ASP A 68 -4.65 -4.32 -15.06
CA ASP A 68 -5.83 -5.03 -14.56
C ASP A 68 -5.47 -6.15 -13.59
N ASP A 69 -4.38 -6.86 -13.85
CA ASP A 69 -3.95 -7.95 -12.97
C ASP A 69 -3.63 -7.44 -11.57
N PHE A 70 -2.94 -6.30 -11.51
CA PHE A 70 -2.59 -5.68 -10.24
C PHE A 70 -3.86 -5.32 -9.46
N TRP A 71 -4.80 -4.63 -10.12
CA TRP A 71 -6.01 -4.18 -9.45
C TRP A 71 -6.91 -5.33 -9.02
N ARG A 72 -6.93 -6.40 -9.80
CA ARG A 72 -7.69 -7.59 -9.42
C ARG A 72 -7.13 -8.17 -8.12
N LEU A 73 -5.81 -8.17 -7.98
CA LEU A 73 -5.16 -8.66 -6.78
C LEU A 73 -5.42 -7.72 -5.59
N VAL A 74 -5.29 -6.41 -5.80
CA VAL A 74 -5.55 -5.41 -4.75
C VAL A 74 -6.98 -5.54 -4.23
N HIS A 75 -7.93 -5.82 -5.11
CA HIS A 75 -9.34 -5.89 -4.70
C HIS A 75 -9.69 -7.14 -3.91
N ARG A 76 -8.75 -8.02 -3.68
CA ARG A 76 -8.94 -9.08 -2.68
C ARG A 76 -9.10 -8.48 -1.28
N TYR A 77 -8.58 -7.28 -1.08
CA TYR A 77 -8.80 -6.55 0.16
C TYR A 77 -10.08 -5.72 0.00
N PRO A 78 -11.16 -6.05 0.75
CA PRO A 78 -12.49 -5.47 0.48
C PRO A 78 -12.57 -3.96 0.68
N LYS A 79 -11.72 -3.38 1.51
CA LYS A 79 -11.75 -1.95 1.81
C LYS A 79 -10.85 -1.12 0.90
N SER A 80 -10.37 -1.68 -0.21
CA SER A 80 -9.42 -1.01 -1.09
C SER A 80 -9.94 0.32 -1.62
N GLU A 81 -11.15 0.35 -2.17
CA GLU A 81 -11.68 1.58 -2.75
C GLU A 81 -11.90 2.66 -1.69
N ARG A 82 -12.36 2.25 -0.53
CA ARG A 82 -12.57 3.18 0.58
C ARG A 82 -11.24 3.79 1.04
N ALA A 83 -10.22 2.98 1.14
CA ALA A 83 -8.89 3.44 1.54
C ALA A 83 -8.29 4.37 0.49
N ILE A 84 -8.45 4.03 -0.79
CA ILE A 84 -7.98 4.89 -1.87
C ILE A 84 -8.62 6.27 -1.77
N GLY A 85 -9.94 6.32 -1.55
CA GLY A 85 -10.63 7.59 -1.39
C GLY A 85 -10.11 8.39 -0.22
N TYR A 86 -9.87 7.73 0.90
CA TYR A 86 -9.31 8.39 2.08
C TYR A 86 -7.94 9.00 1.77
N LEU A 87 -7.07 8.25 1.11
CA LEU A 87 -5.72 8.72 0.81
C LEU A 87 -5.73 9.86 -0.20
N ILE A 88 -6.62 9.82 -1.16
CA ILE A 88 -6.76 10.91 -2.13
C ILE A 88 -7.16 12.20 -1.40
N ALA A 89 -8.12 12.10 -0.49
CA ALA A 89 -8.58 13.26 0.28
C ALA A 89 -7.45 13.84 1.13
N LYS A 90 -6.68 12.96 1.78
CA LYS A 90 -5.57 13.41 2.62
C LYS A 90 -4.42 13.99 1.79
N SER A 91 -4.17 13.45 0.61
CA SER A 91 -3.14 13.98 -0.28
C SER A 91 -3.47 15.41 -0.71
N GLY A 92 -4.74 15.69 -0.93
CA GLY A 92 -5.16 17.05 -1.29
C GLY A 92 -4.94 18.05 -0.17
N GLU A 93 -4.91 17.57 1.08
CA GLU A 93 -4.69 18.46 2.23
C GLU A 93 -3.22 18.66 2.53
N ASP A 94 -2.44 17.57 2.50
CA ASP A 94 -1.06 17.59 3.01
C ASP A 94 -0.03 17.50 1.91
N ASP A 95 -0.01 16.39 1.20
CA ASP A 95 1.03 16.05 0.24
C ASP A 95 0.38 15.21 -0.86
N PRO A 96 0.28 15.74 -2.07
CA PRO A 96 -0.37 15.01 -3.16
C PRO A 96 0.32 13.70 -3.51
N ASP A 97 1.58 13.55 -3.10
CA ASP A 97 2.34 12.34 -3.39
C ASP A 97 2.50 11.46 -2.17
N ALA A 98 1.66 11.64 -1.16
CA ALA A 98 1.77 10.90 0.09
C ALA A 98 1.70 9.39 -0.13
N THR A 99 1.03 8.96 -1.17
CA THR A 99 0.99 7.55 -1.53
C THR A 99 1.16 7.40 -3.02
N ASP A 100 1.59 6.24 -3.42
CA ASP A 100 1.68 5.87 -4.81
C ASP A 100 0.34 5.29 -5.23
N SER A 101 -0.69 6.14 -5.24
CA SER A 101 -2.01 5.69 -5.64
C SER A 101 -2.16 5.79 -7.16
N PRO A 102 -2.28 4.67 -7.86
CA PRO A 102 -2.38 4.73 -9.32
C PRO A 102 -3.63 5.41 -9.81
N ARG A 103 -4.68 5.42 -9.02
CA ARG A 103 -5.91 6.08 -9.44
C ARG A 103 -5.78 7.58 -9.49
N SER A 104 -4.92 8.15 -8.66
CA SER A 104 -4.69 9.59 -8.66
C SER A 104 -3.83 10.03 -9.85
N ASN A 105 -3.24 9.09 -10.57
CA ASN A 105 -2.36 9.38 -11.70
C ASN A 105 -3.04 9.22 -13.05
N ARG A 106 -4.31 9.06 -13.09
CA ARG A 106 -5.04 8.89 -14.32
C ARG A 106 -5.35 10.20 -15.01
#